data_1ab5d31028621294b6511d86845a878b
#
_entry.id   1ab5d31028621294b6511d86845a878b
#
_cell.length_a   1.000
_cell.length_b   1.000
_cell.length_c   1.000
_cell.angle_alpha   90.00
_cell.angle_beta   90.00
_cell.angle_gamma   90.00
#
_symmetry.space_group_name_H-M   'P 1'
#
loop_
_entity.id
_entity.type
_entity.pdbx_description
1 polymer ?
#
loop_
_entity_poly.entity_id
_entity_poly.type
_entity_poly.pdbx_seq_one_letter_code
_entity_poly.pdbx_strand_id
1 'polypeptide(L)'
;SLVEATESDDRLLNIAGFAGLLTTGAAERSFELASTTPKKMATLLEAIPLIPSQKTRDSLSTQISELLNDQQPIGVRLAAVKAISSINTDFSENFKAIAPLVSNPKLRESAVRVLLKIPRKHRDSLVSEQLASFLVKFAEDTPPADRTSDAFVEAMQLADQTLGLLPPEMSDSYRKRLSDVSVRVILIHTVEEEMRYDVPWFAVQAGTDIQIILKNEDLMAHNLVITKPEALQADALQAAAEGPTTGPSGKQNVPDSSDV
;
A
#
# COMPACT_ATOMS: atom_id res chain seq x y z
N SER A 1 -37.58 -7.93 1.62
CA SER A 1 -37.42 -6.62 0.95
C SER A 1 -35.97 -6.16 1.04
N LEU A 2 -35.59 -5.10 0.27
CA LEU A 2 -34.22 -4.55 0.37
C LEU A 2 -33.94 -3.97 1.77
N VAL A 3 -34.94 -3.39 2.43
CA VAL A 3 -34.80 -2.88 3.80
C VAL A 3 -34.53 -4.03 4.78
N GLU A 4 -35.23 -5.13 4.69
CA GLU A 4 -34.95 -6.32 5.53
C GLU A 4 -33.53 -6.86 5.30
N ALA A 5 -33.06 -6.82 4.05
CA ALA A 5 -31.68 -7.21 3.74
C ALA A 5 -30.65 -6.34 4.45
N THR A 6 -30.91 -5.03 4.62
CA THR A 6 -29.99 -4.14 5.38
C THR A 6 -29.99 -4.41 6.88
N GLU A 7 -30.91 -5.21 7.40
CA GLU A 7 -30.97 -5.61 8.82
C GLU A 7 -30.43 -7.05 9.05
N SER A 8 -30.01 -7.74 7.98
CA SER A 8 -29.53 -9.10 8.05
C SER A 8 -28.21 -9.20 8.84
N ASP A 9 -28.03 -10.29 9.58
CA ASP A 9 -26.76 -10.65 10.21
C ASP A 9 -25.72 -11.14 9.17
N ASP A 10 -26.18 -11.58 7.98
CA ASP A 10 -25.30 -11.91 6.86
C ASP A 10 -24.76 -10.62 6.24
N ARG A 11 -23.44 -10.44 6.33
CA ARG A 11 -22.75 -9.25 5.83
C ARG A 11 -22.94 -9.05 4.33
N LEU A 12 -22.92 -10.10 3.52
CA LEU A 12 -23.06 -9.97 2.07
C LEU A 12 -24.48 -9.55 1.71
N LEU A 13 -25.49 -10.12 2.38
CA LEU A 13 -26.88 -9.73 2.18
C LEU A 13 -27.13 -8.29 2.62
N ASN A 14 -26.51 -7.87 3.72
CA ASN A 14 -26.57 -6.50 4.22
C ASN A 14 -25.99 -5.50 3.20
N ILE A 15 -24.78 -5.78 2.68
CA ILE A 15 -24.15 -4.96 1.62
C ILE A 15 -25.05 -4.94 0.37
N ALA A 16 -25.56 -6.08 -0.07
CA ALA A 16 -26.45 -6.16 -1.23
C ALA A 16 -27.76 -5.36 -1.03
N GLY A 17 -28.31 -5.38 0.18
CA GLY A 17 -29.47 -4.57 0.57
C GLY A 17 -29.22 -3.09 0.37
N PHE A 18 -28.11 -2.56 0.91
CA PHE A 18 -27.72 -1.16 0.72
C PHE A 18 -27.42 -0.82 -0.74
N ALA A 19 -26.68 -1.68 -1.46
CA ALA A 19 -26.42 -1.47 -2.89
C ALA A 19 -27.72 -1.40 -3.71
N GLY A 20 -28.67 -2.28 -3.42
CA GLY A 20 -30.00 -2.28 -4.05
C GLY A 20 -30.79 -1.00 -3.76
N LEU A 21 -30.84 -0.55 -2.50
CA LEU A 21 -31.51 0.69 -2.12
C LEU A 21 -30.90 1.92 -2.82
N LEU A 22 -29.55 2.02 -2.81
CA LEU A 22 -28.86 3.12 -3.49
C LEU A 22 -29.08 3.11 -5.01
N THR A 23 -29.08 1.92 -5.61
CA THR A 23 -29.34 1.75 -7.06
C THR A 23 -30.76 2.17 -7.45
N THR A 24 -31.74 1.97 -6.57
CA THR A 24 -33.15 2.38 -6.81
C THR A 24 -33.41 3.86 -6.49
N GLY A 25 -32.40 4.62 -6.11
CA GLY A 25 -32.51 6.06 -5.82
C GLY A 25 -32.93 6.39 -4.40
N ALA A 26 -32.95 5.41 -3.48
CA ALA A 26 -33.33 5.61 -2.08
C ALA A 26 -32.14 6.04 -1.20
N ALA A 27 -31.31 6.99 -1.65
CA ALA A 27 -30.08 7.39 -0.96
C ALA A 27 -30.36 7.93 0.45
N GLU A 28 -31.28 8.88 0.61
CA GLU A 28 -31.63 9.46 1.93
C GLU A 28 -32.05 8.37 2.91
N ARG A 29 -32.92 7.46 2.47
CA ARG A 29 -33.38 6.34 3.30
C ARG A 29 -32.24 5.39 3.66
N SER A 30 -31.29 5.17 2.75
CA SER A 30 -30.13 4.31 2.99
C SER A 30 -29.21 4.90 4.07
N PHE A 31 -28.91 6.20 3.99
CA PHE A 31 -28.10 6.89 5.01
C PHE A 31 -28.82 6.97 6.36
N GLU A 32 -30.14 7.18 6.38
CA GLU A 32 -30.94 7.14 7.61
C GLU A 32 -30.84 5.77 8.29
N LEU A 33 -31.07 4.67 7.57
CA LEU A 33 -30.93 3.32 8.10
C LEU A 33 -29.49 3.03 8.59
N ALA A 34 -28.48 3.49 7.86
CA ALA A 34 -27.09 3.29 8.20
C ALA A 34 -26.64 4.11 9.42
N SER A 35 -27.24 5.27 9.68
CA SER A 35 -26.87 6.17 10.78
C SER A 35 -27.14 5.60 12.17
N THR A 36 -27.91 4.50 12.24
CA THR A 36 -28.26 3.84 13.51
C THR A 36 -27.05 3.23 14.23
N THR A 37 -26.02 2.80 13.50
CA THR A 37 -24.77 2.30 14.09
C THR A 37 -23.57 2.56 13.15
N PRO A 38 -22.36 2.74 13.70
CA PRO A 38 -21.14 2.87 12.90
C PRO A 38 -20.89 1.66 11.99
N LYS A 39 -21.27 0.46 12.42
CA LYS A 39 -21.13 -0.76 11.62
C LYS A 39 -22.00 -0.72 10.37
N LYS A 40 -23.27 -0.31 10.50
CA LYS A 40 -24.17 -0.16 9.35
C LYS A 40 -23.70 0.93 8.40
N MET A 41 -23.19 2.06 8.92
CA MET A 41 -22.63 3.11 8.10
C MET A 41 -21.42 2.61 7.29
N ALA A 42 -20.51 1.87 7.91
CA ALA A 42 -19.40 1.26 7.19
C ALA A 42 -19.89 0.28 6.11
N THR A 43 -20.91 -0.52 6.38
CA THR A 43 -21.50 -1.46 5.41
C THR A 43 -22.16 -0.75 4.24
N LEU A 44 -22.89 0.35 4.47
CA LEU A 44 -23.43 1.19 3.40
C LEU A 44 -22.32 1.73 2.51
N LEU A 45 -21.25 2.25 3.11
CA LEU A 45 -20.10 2.77 2.35
C LEU A 45 -19.39 1.68 1.52
N GLU A 46 -19.29 0.46 2.03
CA GLU A 46 -18.79 -0.70 1.30
C GLU A 46 -19.69 -1.11 0.12
N ALA A 47 -20.97 -0.79 0.17
CA ALA A 47 -21.93 -1.07 -0.91
C ALA A 47 -21.81 -0.09 -2.08
N ILE A 48 -21.29 1.12 -1.88
CA ILE A 48 -21.23 2.16 -2.91
C ILE A 48 -20.46 1.74 -4.16
N PRO A 49 -19.26 1.11 -4.07
CA PRO A 49 -18.55 0.65 -5.27
C PRO A 49 -19.31 -0.40 -6.09
N LEU A 50 -20.30 -1.07 -5.50
CA LEU A 50 -21.11 -2.09 -6.17
C LEU A 50 -22.29 -1.51 -6.96
N ILE A 51 -22.56 -0.21 -6.84
CA ILE A 51 -23.62 0.46 -7.60
C ILE A 51 -23.18 0.53 -9.07
N PRO A 52 -23.96 -0.01 -10.04
CA PRO A 52 -23.54 -0.03 -11.45
C PRO A 52 -23.43 1.37 -12.07
N SER A 53 -24.34 2.28 -11.70
CA SER A 53 -24.41 3.64 -12.25
C SER A 53 -23.34 4.57 -11.66
N GLN A 54 -22.39 5.01 -12.50
CA GLN A 54 -21.39 6.03 -12.10
C GLN A 54 -22.07 7.32 -11.62
N LYS A 55 -23.10 7.79 -12.34
CA LYS A 55 -23.85 8.99 -11.97
C LYS A 55 -24.45 8.89 -10.57
N THR A 56 -24.96 7.72 -10.20
CA THR A 56 -25.50 7.47 -8.85
C THR A 56 -24.39 7.49 -7.82
N ARG A 57 -23.23 6.88 -8.10
CA ARG A 57 -22.08 6.96 -7.17
C ARG A 57 -21.62 8.39 -6.97
N ASP A 58 -21.48 9.14 -8.09
CA ASP A 58 -20.99 10.52 -8.06
C ASP A 58 -21.93 11.46 -7.27
N SER A 59 -23.26 11.21 -7.30
CA SER A 59 -24.21 12.00 -6.52
C SER A 59 -24.09 11.82 -5.00
N LEU A 60 -23.34 10.82 -4.54
CA LEU A 60 -23.11 10.56 -3.10
C LEU A 60 -21.81 11.20 -2.59
N SER A 61 -21.07 11.92 -3.44
CA SER A 61 -19.74 12.48 -3.13
C SER A 61 -19.75 13.32 -1.84
N THR A 62 -20.70 14.22 -1.70
CA THR A 62 -20.80 15.14 -0.54
C THR A 62 -21.03 14.35 0.76
N GLN A 63 -22.02 13.46 0.77
CA GLN A 63 -22.36 12.66 1.96
C GLN A 63 -21.18 11.78 2.40
N ILE A 64 -20.44 11.21 1.45
CA ILE A 64 -19.27 10.40 1.77
C ILE A 64 -18.14 11.28 2.34
N SER A 65 -17.91 12.46 1.75
CA SER A 65 -16.85 13.37 2.20
C SER A 65 -17.09 13.88 3.62
N GLU A 66 -18.33 14.11 4.02
CA GLU A 66 -18.69 14.47 5.39
C GLU A 66 -18.34 13.40 6.43
N LEU A 67 -18.22 12.14 6.01
CA LEU A 67 -17.85 11.02 6.88
C LEU A 67 -16.33 10.85 7.05
N LEU A 68 -15.51 11.68 6.41
CA LEU A 68 -14.05 11.65 6.56
C LEU A 68 -13.53 12.39 7.80
N ASN A 69 -14.37 13.21 8.44
CA ASN A 69 -13.97 14.03 9.58
C ASN A 69 -13.56 13.16 10.80
N ASP A 70 -12.77 13.73 11.70
CA ASP A 70 -12.18 13.05 12.86
C ASP A 70 -13.18 12.67 13.98
N GLN A 71 -14.39 13.22 13.94
CA GLN A 71 -15.50 12.87 14.81
C GLN A 71 -16.06 11.48 14.51
N GLN A 72 -15.84 10.99 13.28
CA GLN A 72 -16.34 9.69 12.87
C GLN A 72 -15.42 8.55 13.36
N PRO A 73 -15.98 7.40 13.74
CA PRO A 73 -15.19 6.22 14.07
C PRO A 73 -14.26 5.81 12.93
N ILE A 74 -13.07 5.34 13.28
CA ILE A 74 -12.02 5.00 12.29
C ILE A 74 -12.49 4.01 11.23
N GLY A 75 -13.36 3.05 11.57
CA GLY A 75 -13.94 2.10 10.62
C GLY A 75 -14.83 2.76 9.58
N VAL A 76 -15.61 3.77 9.98
CA VAL A 76 -16.45 4.56 9.06
C VAL A 76 -15.57 5.41 8.14
N ARG A 77 -14.56 6.08 8.70
CA ARG A 77 -13.60 6.87 7.91
C ARG A 77 -12.86 6.02 6.88
N LEU A 78 -12.41 4.83 7.26
CA LEU A 78 -11.75 3.90 6.36
C LEU A 78 -12.68 3.46 5.22
N ALA A 79 -13.92 3.14 5.54
CA ALA A 79 -14.92 2.78 4.53
C ALA A 79 -15.25 3.98 3.61
N ALA A 80 -15.33 5.20 4.15
CA ALA A 80 -15.54 6.43 3.37
C ALA A 80 -14.38 6.69 2.38
N VAL A 81 -13.12 6.57 2.83
CA VAL A 81 -11.95 6.68 1.94
C VAL A 81 -12.04 5.65 0.80
N LYS A 82 -12.40 4.41 1.10
CA LYS A 82 -12.56 3.36 0.08
C LYS A 82 -13.71 3.67 -0.87
N ALA A 83 -14.84 4.15 -0.38
CA ALA A 83 -16.00 4.53 -1.20
C ALA A 83 -15.66 5.65 -2.19
N ILE A 84 -14.91 6.68 -1.76
CA ILE A 84 -14.45 7.78 -2.62
C ILE A 84 -13.63 7.28 -3.81
N SER A 85 -12.94 6.14 -3.70
CA SER A 85 -12.18 5.57 -4.83
C SER A 85 -13.06 5.22 -6.05
N SER A 86 -14.37 5.12 -5.88
CA SER A 86 -15.37 4.84 -6.92
C SER A 86 -16.10 6.08 -7.44
N ILE A 87 -15.80 7.26 -6.88
CA ILE A 87 -16.37 8.56 -7.25
C ILE A 87 -15.48 9.23 -8.28
N ASN A 88 -16.07 9.72 -9.37
CA ASN A 88 -15.38 10.37 -10.48
C ASN A 88 -15.73 11.86 -10.61
N THR A 89 -16.17 12.48 -9.53
CA THR A 89 -16.45 13.92 -9.42
C THR A 89 -15.72 14.52 -8.24
N ASP A 90 -15.76 15.84 -8.11
CA ASP A 90 -15.23 16.61 -6.98
C ASP A 90 -13.76 16.29 -6.61
N PHE A 91 -12.96 15.94 -7.63
CA PHE A 91 -11.58 15.50 -7.42
C PHE A 91 -10.74 16.47 -6.60
N SER A 92 -10.93 17.79 -6.77
CA SER A 92 -10.18 18.81 -6.02
C SER A 92 -10.57 18.81 -4.54
N GLU A 93 -11.85 18.70 -4.24
CA GLU A 93 -12.33 18.65 -2.85
C GLU A 93 -11.96 17.31 -2.21
N ASN A 94 -12.10 16.21 -2.94
CA ASN A 94 -11.66 14.89 -2.48
C ASN A 94 -10.14 14.87 -2.21
N PHE A 95 -9.33 15.54 -3.03
CA PHE A 95 -7.89 15.65 -2.78
C PHE A 95 -7.60 16.38 -1.46
N LYS A 96 -8.25 17.53 -1.22
CA LYS A 96 -8.09 18.30 0.02
C LYS A 96 -8.53 17.53 1.25
N ALA A 97 -9.63 16.77 1.14
CA ALA A 97 -10.17 16.01 2.26
C ALA A 97 -9.32 14.76 2.60
N ILE A 98 -8.75 14.11 1.60
CA ILE A 98 -8.05 12.83 1.78
C ILE A 98 -6.56 13.01 2.07
N ALA A 99 -5.89 14.02 1.50
CA ALA A 99 -4.45 14.20 1.67
C ALA A 99 -4.01 14.25 3.15
N PRO A 100 -4.70 14.94 4.06
CA PRO A 100 -4.33 14.95 5.48
C PRO A 100 -4.43 13.57 6.16
N LEU A 101 -5.30 12.68 5.63
CA LEU A 101 -5.52 11.35 6.21
C LEU A 101 -4.33 10.41 6.03
N VAL A 102 -3.39 10.74 5.14
CA VAL A 102 -2.14 9.99 4.95
C VAL A 102 -1.29 10.00 6.23
N SER A 103 -1.44 11.01 7.08
CA SER A 103 -0.76 11.07 8.38
C SER A 103 -1.24 9.99 9.37
N ASN A 104 -2.48 9.51 9.23
CA ASN A 104 -3.03 8.49 10.10
C ASN A 104 -2.63 7.08 9.63
N PRO A 105 -1.88 6.29 10.44
CA PRO A 105 -1.40 4.96 10.05
C PRO A 105 -2.50 3.99 9.60
N LYS A 106 -3.71 4.10 10.18
CA LYS A 106 -4.85 3.20 9.86
C LYS A 106 -5.57 3.58 8.57
N LEU A 107 -5.40 4.81 8.09
CA LEU A 107 -6.03 5.32 6.87
C LEU A 107 -5.04 5.47 5.71
N ARG A 108 -3.74 5.55 6.00
CA ARG A 108 -2.66 5.89 5.07
C ARG A 108 -2.72 5.11 3.77
N GLU A 109 -2.70 3.79 3.85
CA GLU A 109 -2.69 2.93 2.67
C GLU A 109 -3.88 3.19 1.75
N SER A 110 -5.09 3.25 2.31
CA SER A 110 -6.29 3.53 1.54
C SER A 110 -6.31 4.96 0.99
N ALA A 111 -5.85 5.95 1.77
CA ALA A 111 -5.75 7.34 1.33
C ALA A 111 -4.74 7.49 0.18
N VAL A 112 -3.56 6.87 0.28
CA VAL A 112 -2.54 6.86 -0.79
C VAL A 112 -3.12 6.31 -2.09
N ARG A 113 -3.80 5.17 -2.04
CA ARG A 113 -4.43 4.56 -3.23
C ARG A 113 -5.47 5.44 -3.89
N VAL A 114 -6.27 6.16 -3.10
CA VAL A 114 -7.23 7.12 -3.65
C VAL A 114 -6.53 8.31 -4.27
N LEU A 115 -5.55 8.90 -3.59
CA LEU A 115 -4.80 10.07 -4.08
C LEU A 115 -4.05 9.77 -5.39
N LEU A 116 -3.54 8.55 -5.56
CA LEU A 116 -2.89 8.12 -6.80
C LEU A 116 -3.84 8.14 -8.01
N LYS A 117 -5.15 7.95 -7.79
CA LYS A 117 -6.18 7.98 -8.85
C LYS A 117 -6.62 9.41 -9.20
N ILE A 118 -6.40 10.39 -8.33
CA ILE A 118 -6.83 11.78 -8.59
C ILE A 118 -5.92 12.41 -9.64
N PRO A 119 -6.50 12.89 -10.77
CA PRO A 119 -5.70 13.50 -11.84
C PRO A 119 -4.91 14.73 -11.36
N ARG A 120 -3.69 14.87 -11.86
CA ARG A 120 -2.73 15.93 -11.47
C ARG A 120 -3.33 17.33 -11.46
N LYS A 121 -4.14 17.66 -12.46
CA LYS A 121 -4.79 18.97 -12.62
C LYS A 121 -5.76 19.36 -11.50
N HIS A 122 -6.17 18.40 -10.68
CA HIS A 122 -7.09 18.61 -9.57
C HIS A 122 -6.40 18.61 -8.19
N ARG A 123 -5.07 18.50 -8.17
CA ARG A 123 -4.29 18.51 -6.93
C ARG A 123 -3.91 19.94 -6.57
N ASP A 124 -4.40 20.41 -5.43
CA ASP A 124 -4.10 21.73 -4.87
C ASP A 124 -2.61 21.85 -4.52
N SER A 125 -1.97 22.97 -4.85
CA SER A 125 -0.52 23.17 -4.69
C SER A 125 -0.10 23.22 -3.21
N LEU A 126 -0.86 23.92 -2.37
CA LEU A 126 -0.56 24.07 -0.94
C LEU A 126 -0.72 22.72 -0.22
N VAL A 127 -1.80 22.00 -0.52
CA VAL A 127 -2.03 20.67 0.03
C VAL A 127 -0.97 19.68 -0.46
N SER A 128 -0.53 19.82 -1.73
CA SER A 128 0.55 19.00 -2.30
C SER A 128 1.89 19.22 -1.58
N GLU A 129 2.20 20.46 -1.18
CA GLU A 129 3.40 20.77 -0.41
C GLU A 129 3.39 20.08 0.97
N GLN A 130 2.27 20.18 1.68
CA GLN A 130 2.10 19.51 2.97
C GLN A 130 2.19 17.98 2.85
N LEU A 131 1.54 17.42 1.82
CA LEU A 131 1.56 15.99 1.53
C LEU A 131 2.99 15.52 1.20
N ALA A 132 3.73 16.26 0.37
CA ALA A 132 5.11 15.93 0.03
C ALA A 132 6.02 15.95 1.28
N SER A 133 5.91 16.98 2.10
CA SER A 133 6.66 17.07 3.37
C SER A 133 6.40 15.87 4.26
N PHE A 134 5.14 15.46 4.39
CA PHE A 134 4.77 14.29 5.17
C PHE A 134 5.35 12.99 4.56
N LEU A 135 5.20 12.78 3.25
CA LEU A 135 5.66 11.56 2.58
C LEU A 135 7.19 11.39 2.64
N VAL A 136 7.93 12.50 2.52
CA VAL A 136 9.40 12.49 2.67
C VAL A 136 9.77 12.10 4.10
N LYS A 137 9.14 12.72 5.10
CA LYS A 137 9.36 12.35 6.50
C LYS A 137 8.98 10.90 6.78
N PHE A 138 7.87 10.43 6.24
CA PHE A 138 7.45 9.03 6.35
C PHE A 138 8.51 8.07 5.77
N ALA A 139 9.12 8.42 4.63
CA ALA A 139 10.18 7.62 4.05
C ALA A 139 11.43 7.56 4.94
N GLU A 140 11.84 8.69 5.51
CA GLU A 140 12.97 8.78 6.44
C GLU A 140 12.73 7.97 7.72
N ASP A 141 11.52 8.05 8.28
CA ASP A 141 11.14 7.38 9.52
C ASP A 141 10.89 5.86 9.34
N THR A 142 10.72 5.39 8.08
CA THR A 142 10.43 3.98 7.81
C THR A 142 11.71 3.14 7.86
N PRO A 143 11.76 2.06 8.68
CA PRO A 143 12.91 1.16 8.72
C PRO A 143 13.22 0.56 7.35
N PRO A 144 14.50 0.32 7.00
CA PRO A 144 14.90 -0.26 5.72
C PRO A 144 14.16 -1.55 5.35
N ALA A 145 13.93 -2.44 6.32
CA ALA A 145 13.22 -3.70 6.11
C ALA A 145 11.76 -3.53 5.62
N ASP A 146 11.12 -2.41 5.96
CA ASP A 146 9.72 -2.14 5.62
C ASP A 146 9.56 -1.35 4.31
N ARG A 147 10.67 -0.85 3.74
CA ARG A 147 10.68 0.02 2.55
C ARG A 147 10.36 -0.70 1.23
N THR A 148 10.21 -2.01 1.26
CA THR A 148 9.80 -2.82 0.10
C THR A 148 8.36 -3.31 0.18
N SER A 149 7.64 -2.95 1.24
CA SER A 149 6.21 -3.25 1.32
C SER A 149 5.43 -2.50 0.23
N ASP A 150 4.35 -3.10 -0.29
CA ASP A 150 3.49 -2.46 -1.29
C ASP A 150 3.00 -1.08 -0.84
N ALA A 151 2.64 -0.98 0.45
CA ALA A 151 2.18 0.28 1.04
C ALA A 151 3.26 1.39 1.00
N PHE A 152 4.52 1.04 1.23
CA PHE A 152 5.63 1.98 1.13
C PHE A 152 5.89 2.38 -0.33
N VAL A 153 5.92 1.42 -1.25
CA VAL A 153 6.14 1.66 -2.68
C VAL A 153 5.04 2.57 -3.25
N GLU A 154 3.76 2.31 -2.94
CA GLU A 154 2.64 3.15 -3.32
C GLU A 154 2.78 4.58 -2.75
N ALA A 155 3.22 4.72 -1.48
CA ALA A 155 3.46 6.02 -0.87
C ALA A 155 4.60 6.78 -1.56
N MET A 156 5.69 6.10 -1.96
CA MET A 156 6.80 6.71 -2.72
C MET A 156 6.38 7.10 -4.13
N GLN A 157 5.53 6.32 -4.78
CA GLN A 157 4.93 6.68 -6.07
C GLN A 157 4.09 7.97 -5.94
N LEU A 158 3.30 8.09 -4.88
CA LEU A 158 2.54 9.31 -4.61
C LEU A 158 3.48 10.49 -4.32
N ALA A 159 4.57 10.27 -3.58
CA ALA A 159 5.59 11.28 -3.31
C ALA A 159 6.18 11.82 -4.62
N ASP A 160 6.64 10.95 -5.52
CA ASP A 160 7.21 11.39 -6.82
C ASP A 160 6.21 12.20 -7.64
N GLN A 161 4.96 11.73 -7.76
CA GLN A 161 3.90 12.46 -8.44
C GLN A 161 3.62 13.84 -7.81
N THR A 162 3.69 13.93 -6.48
CA THR A 162 3.42 15.16 -5.72
C THR A 162 4.59 16.14 -5.86
N LEU A 163 5.83 15.65 -5.78
CA LEU A 163 7.03 16.46 -5.98
C LEU A 163 7.05 17.13 -7.36
N GLY A 164 6.53 16.47 -8.39
CA GLY A 164 6.39 17.05 -9.71
C GLY A 164 5.43 18.25 -9.81
N LEU A 165 4.68 18.58 -8.74
CA LEU A 165 3.79 19.75 -8.66
C LEU A 165 4.43 20.94 -7.93
N LEU A 166 5.55 20.71 -7.23
CA LEU A 166 6.20 21.72 -6.41
C LEU A 166 7.19 22.58 -7.21
N PRO A 167 7.55 23.77 -6.70
CA PRO A 167 8.64 24.55 -7.25
C PRO A 167 9.95 23.74 -7.34
N PRO A 168 10.78 23.94 -8.37
CA PRO A 168 11.98 23.12 -8.61
C PRO A 168 12.92 23.02 -7.40
N GLU A 169 13.22 24.14 -6.74
CA GLU A 169 14.12 24.16 -5.59
C GLU A 169 13.64 23.27 -4.43
N MET A 170 12.34 23.30 -4.16
CA MET A 170 11.73 22.48 -3.11
C MET A 170 11.69 20.99 -3.54
N SER A 171 11.30 20.74 -4.79
CA SER A 171 11.27 19.40 -5.37
C SER A 171 12.64 18.74 -5.32
N ASP A 172 13.71 19.46 -5.70
CA ASP A 172 15.08 18.95 -5.72
C ASP A 172 15.60 18.65 -4.31
N SER A 173 15.29 19.51 -3.34
CA SER A 173 15.60 19.27 -1.93
C SER A 173 14.96 17.98 -1.41
N TYR A 174 13.68 17.78 -1.69
CA TYR A 174 12.96 16.57 -1.27
C TYR A 174 13.43 15.30 -2.01
N ARG A 175 13.72 15.40 -3.32
CA ARG A 175 14.29 14.27 -4.08
C ARG A 175 15.63 13.83 -3.54
N LYS A 176 16.49 14.78 -3.15
CA LYS A 176 17.76 14.45 -2.51
C LYS A 176 17.54 13.65 -1.23
N ARG A 177 16.65 14.11 -0.35
CA ARG A 177 16.33 13.40 0.90
C ARG A 177 15.77 12.00 0.63
N LEU A 178 14.90 11.85 -0.36
CA LEU A 178 14.36 10.52 -0.75
C LEU A 178 15.45 9.61 -1.34
N SER A 179 16.42 10.16 -2.09
CA SER A 179 17.53 9.36 -2.60
C SER A 179 18.42 8.79 -1.48
N ASP A 180 18.54 9.51 -0.38
CA ASP A 180 19.33 9.08 0.77
C ASP A 180 18.67 7.94 1.57
N VAL A 181 17.35 7.78 1.41
CA VAL A 181 16.58 6.70 2.07
C VAL A 181 16.13 5.60 1.12
N SER A 182 16.39 5.74 -0.19
CA SER A 182 16.03 4.71 -1.16
C SER A 182 16.89 3.46 -0.97
N VAL A 183 16.24 2.32 -0.74
CA VAL A 183 16.89 1.02 -0.71
C VAL A 183 16.91 0.46 -2.12
N ARG A 184 18.10 0.11 -2.63
CA ARG A 184 18.20 -0.57 -3.91
C ARG A 184 17.71 -2.01 -3.75
N VAL A 185 16.62 -2.35 -4.43
CA VAL A 185 16.10 -3.71 -4.46
C VAL A 185 16.74 -4.49 -5.60
N ILE A 186 17.26 -5.67 -5.29
CA ILE A 186 17.79 -6.63 -6.25
C ILE A 186 16.88 -7.86 -6.19
N LEU A 187 16.10 -8.07 -7.24
CA LEU A 187 15.22 -9.21 -7.37
C LEU A 187 16.00 -10.32 -8.09
N ILE A 188 16.07 -11.51 -7.49
CA ILE A 188 16.74 -12.67 -8.01
C ILE A 188 15.72 -13.80 -8.10
N HIS A 189 15.58 -14.43 -9.27
CA HIS A 189 14.73 -15.60 -9.47
C HIS A 189 15.58 -16.85 -9.64
N THR A 190 15.08 -17.98 -9.14
CA THR A 190 15.62 -19.29 -9.52
C THR A 190 15.23 -19.57 -10.97
N VAL A 191 16.09 -20.24 -11.70
CA VAL A 191 15.77 -20.76 -13.02
C VAL A 191 15.26 -22.19 -12.86
N GLU A 192 14.03 -22.44 -13.33
CA GLU A 192 13.35 -23.72 -13.19
C GLU A 192 14.18 -24.88 -13.74
N GLU A 193 14.25 -25.97 -12.98
CA GLU A 193 15.06 -27.17 -13.29
C GLU A 193 16.58 -26.93 -13.44
N GLU A 194 17.07 -25.76 -13.04
CA GLU A 194 18.50 -25.42 -13.09
C GLU A 194 19.01 -24.94 -11.73
N MET A 195 20.18 -25.35 -11.32
CA MET A 195 20.83 -24.92 -10.08
C MET A 195 21.52 -23.56 -10.26
N ARG A 196 20.76 -22.55 -10.74
CA ARG A 196 21.27 -21.19 -10.96
C ARG A 196 20.19 -20.13 -10.78
N TYR A 197 20.65 -18.89 -10.74
CA TYR A 197 19.79 -17.70 -10.69
C TYR A 197 19.80 -16.97 -12.04
N ASP A 198 18.72 -16.20 -12.30
CA ASP A 198 18.58 -15.35 -13.49
C ASP A 198 19.53 -14.15 -13.47
N VAL A 199 19.95 -13.69 -12.28
CA VAL A 199 20.92 -12.60 -12.08
C VAL A 199 22.29 -13.20 -11.73
N PRO A 200 23.24 -13.34 -12.68
CA PRO A 200 24.54 -13.95 -12.44
C PRO A 200 25.50 -13.06 -11.65
N TRP A 201 25.32 -11.74 -11.67
CA TRP A 201 26.09 -10.77 -10.90
C TRP A 201 25.35 -9.44 -10.78
N PHE A 202 25.67 -8.67 -9.77
CA PHE A 202 25.23 -7.28 -9.60
C PHE A 202 26.30 -6.48 -8.88
N ALA A 203 26.32 -5.16 -9.11
CA ALA A 203 27.21 -4.26 -8.41
C ALA A 203 26.39 -3.39 -7.43
N VAL A 204 26.97 -3.09 -6.28
CA VAL A 204 26.38 -2.25 -5.25
C VAL A 204 27.37 -1.14 -4.85
N GLN A 205 26.84 -0.02 -4.38
CA GLN A 205 27.66 1.04 -3.82
C GLN A 205 27.99 0.73 -2.35
N ALA A 206 29.26 0.82 -1.99
CA ALA A 206 29.67 0.64 -0.61
C ALA A 206 29.03 1.68 0.31
N GLY A 207 28.58 1.24 1.49
CA GLY A 207 27.95 2.11 2.49
C GLY A 207 26.50 2.48 2.20
N THR A 208 25.85 1.87 1.19
CA THR A 208 24.42 2.01 0.95
C THR A 208 23.68 0.73 1.29
N ASP A 209 22.50 0.88 1.91
CA ASP A 209 21.62 -0.27 2.18
C ASP A 209 21.08 -0.84 0.87
N ILE A 210 21.08 -2.17 0.78
CA ILE A 210 20.45 -2.91 -0.30
C ILE A 210 19.48 -3.94 0.26
N GLN A 211 18.47 -4.28 -0.51
CA GLN A 211 17.59 -5.41 -0.23
C GLN A 211 17.67 -6.42 -1.36
N ILE A 212 17.95 -7.67 -1.02
CA ILE A 212 17.90 -8.78 -1.96
C ILE A 212 16.60 -9.55 -1.69
N ILE A 213 15.80 -9.73 -2.74
CA ILE A 213 14.61 -10.57 -2.72
C ILE A 213 14.89 -11.79 -3.58
N LEU A 214 14.99 -12.96 -2.95
CA LEU A 214 15.07 -14.24 -3.65
C LEU A 214 13.66 -14.80 -3.84
N LYS A 215 13.25 -14.97 -5.09
CA LYS A 215 12.04 -15.70 -5.45
C LYS A 215 12.38 -17.08 -5.92
N ASN A 216 11.96 -18.08 -5.16
CA ASN A 216 12.06 -19.46 -5.58
C ASN A 216 10.85 -19.84 -6.44
N GLU A 217 11.05 -19.98 -7.73
CA GLU A 217 10.05 -20.40 -8.73
C GLU A 217 10.23 -21.87 -9.13
N ASP A 218 11.20 -22.58 -8.49
CA ASP A 218 11.49 -24.00 -8.71
C ASP A 218 10.75 -24.87 -7.68
N LEU A 219 10.58 -26.14 -8.01
CA LEU A 219 10.08 -27.18 -7.10
C LEU A 219 11.10 -27.55 -6.01
N MET A 220 12.39 -27.32 -6.26
CA MET A 220 13.47 -27.58 -5.31
C MET A 220 13.68 -26.40 -4.37
N ALA A 221 14.20 -26.70 -3.17
CA ALA A 221 14.59 -25.65 -2.23
C ALA A 221 15.91 -25.00 -2.70
N HIS A 222 15.91 -23.68 -2.77
CA HIS A 222 17.08 -22.86 -3.06
C HIS A 222 17.36 -21.90 -1.91
N ASN A 223 18.64 -21.60 -1.67
CA ASN A 223 19.06 -20.56 -0.72
C ASN A 223 20.08 -19.65 -1.40
N LEU A 224 20.18 -18.43 -0.91
CA LEU A 224 21.20 -17.45 -1.30
C LEU A 224 22.13 -17.22 -0.11
N VAL A 225 23.40 -17.45 -0.31
CA VAL A 225 24.44 -17.22 0.70
C VAL A 225 25.43 -16.20 0.16
N ILE A 226 25.76 -15.21 0.98
CA ILE A 226 26.77 -14.19 0.66
C ILE A 226 27.97 -14.47 1.54
N THR A 227 29.10 -14.73 0.91
CA THR A 227 30.34 -15.07 1.60
C THR A 227 31.37 -13.93 1.48
N LYS A 228 32.38 -13.93 2.35
CA LYS A 228 33.56 -13.11 2.15
C LYS A 228 34.30 -13.49 0.87
N PRO A 229 35.09 -12.58 0.28
CA PRO A 229 35.93 -12.92 -0.86
C PRO A 229 36.79 -14.17 -0.57
N GLU A 230 36.86 -15.06 -1.55
CA GLU A 230 37.62 -16.31 -1.50
C GLU A 230 37.08 -17.43 -0.59
N ALA A 231 36.04 -17.15 0.24
CA ALA A 231 35.44 -18.13 1.13
C ALA A 231 34.42 -19.08 0.44
N LEU A 232 33.93 -18.73 -0.74
CA LEU A 232 32.83 -19.45 -1.44
C LEU A 232 33.05 -20.97 -1.52
N GLN A 233 34.24 -21.43 -1.88
CA GLN A 233 34.52 -22.87 -2.05
C GLN A 233 34.53 -23.61 -0.70
N ALA A 234 35.07 -23.00 0.35
CA ALA A 234 35.09 -23.58 1.68
C ALA A 234 33.69 -23.67 2.27
N ASP A 235 32.91 -22.60 2.17
CA ASP A 235 31.53 -22.55 2.66
C ASP A 235 30.62 -23.51 1.88
N ALA A 236 30.79 -23.64 0.56
CA ALA A 236 30.04 -24.59 -0.25
C ALA A 236 30.32 -26.02 0.15
N LEU A 237 31.59 -26.38 0.40
CA LEU A 237 32.00 -27.71 0.87
C LEU A 237 31.45 -27.98 2.28
N GLN A 238 31.45 -27.00 3.16
CA GLN A 238 30.88 -27.12 4.49
C GLN A 238 29.38 -27.35 4.44
N ALA A 239 28.64 -26.53 3.65
CA ALA A 239 27.22 -26.71 3.45
C ALA A 239 26.85 -28.10 2.91
N ALA A 240 27.64 -28.60 1.96
CA ALA A 240 27.47 -29.96 1.42
C ALA A 240 27.73 -31.07 2.44
N ALA A 241 28.70 -30.86 3.34
CA ALA A 241 29.03 -31.81 4.40
C ALA A 241 27.98 -31.83 5.53
N GLU A 242 27.42 -30.67 5.88
CA GLU A 242 26.38 -30.51 6.92
C GLU A 242 25.03 -31.07 6.45
N GLY A 243 24.79 -31.09 5.14
CA GLY A 243 23.53 -31.52 4.55
C GLY A 243 22.34 -30.57 4.89
N PRO A 244 21.11 -31.02 4.68
CA PRO A 244 19.91 -30.19 4.88
C PRO A 244 19.55 -30.05 6.37
N THR A 245 20.52 -29.75 7.22
CA THR A 245 20.29 -29.50 8.65
C THR A 245 19.96 -28.04 8.90
N THR A 246 19.23 -27.80 10.00
CA THR A 246 18.98 -26.45 10.46
C THR A 246 20.22 -26.01 11.26
N GLY A 247 21.01 -25.08 10.76
CA GLY A 247 22.13 -24.49 11.47
C GLY A 247 21.68 -23.76 12.75
N PRO A 248 22.63 -23.31 13.62
CA PRO A 248 22.32 -22.59 14.86
C PRO A 248 21.46 -21.35 14.68
N SER A 249 21.47 -20.76 13.49
CA SER A 249 20.60 -19.63 13.11
C SER A 249 19.15 -20.01 12.79
N GLY A 250 18.79 -21.31 12.82
CA GLY A 250 17.48 -21.82 12.43
C GLY A 250 17.21 -21.82 10.92
N LYS A 251 18.22 -21.53 10.10
CA LYS A 251 18.11 -21.48 8.63
C LYS A 251 18.56 -22.80 8.02
N GLN A 252 17.72 -23.42 7.20
CA GLN A 252 18.08 -24.64 6.47
C GLN A 252 19.13 -24.38 5.39
N ASN A 253 20.05 -25.31 5.22
CA ASN A 253 21.07 -25.29 4.16
C ASN A 253 21.98 -24.05 4.16
N VAL A 254 22.18 -23.41 5.28
CA VAL A 254 23.15 -22.31 5.45
C VAL A 254 24.28 -22.83 6.32
N PRO A 255 25.55 -22.80 5.85
CA PRO A 255 26.68 -23.31 6.64
C PRO A 255 26.89 -22.45 7.90
N ASP A 256 27.32 -23.10 8.96
CA ASP A 256 27.70 -22.41 10.20
C ASP A 256 29.16 -21.93 10.08
N SER A 257 29.33 -20.85 9.32
CA SER A 257 30.64 -20.28 9.01
C SER A 257 30.69 -18.80 9.45
N SER A 258 31.83 -18.36 9.95
CA SER A 258 32.12 -16.95 10.25
C SER A 258 32.30 -16.10 8.98
N ASP A 259 32.33 -16.72 7.82
CA ASP A 259 32.57 -16.10 6.52
C ASP A 259 31.29 -15.89 5.70
N VAL A 260 30.12 -16.30 6.27
CA VAL A 260 28.77 -16.12 5.74
C VAL A 260 28.06 -14.94 6.43
#